data_ddc912e1bc3d4fe3e2c6804c773c91f7
#
_entry.id   ddc912e1bc3d4fe3e2c6804c773c91f7
#
_cell.length_a   1.000
_cell.length_b   1.000
_cell.length_c   1.000
_cell.angle_alpha   90.00
_cell.angle_beta   90.00
_cell.angle_gamma   90.00
#
_symmetry.space_group_name_H-M   'P 1'
#
loop_
_entity.id
_entity.type
_entity.pdbx_description
1 polymer ?
#
loop_
_entity_poly.entity_id
_entity_poly.type
_entity_poly.pdbx_seq_one_letter_code
_entity_poly.pdbx_strand_id
1 'polypeptide(L)'
;MNARRVLAALVILGLVAAPALAQEESKEAERLRESGRVLQEILDIPDNIPSDLVDRAECVIVIPSTKKFAIGIGGSYGRGAIFCRGGEQFTGPWSAPAMFALEGANIGIQLGGQETDYVLLVMNHKGAESVLGSKVKIGGDASAAAGPKGRTAAAQTDIVMKAEILTYSRARGLFAGISLEGSTLRQDNGANEELYGRELTAREIVRDGKVAVPNAGQEAVALLNRKTPRNLSDPSSIQ
;
A
#
# COMPACT_ATOMS: atom_id res chain seq x y z
N MET A 1 -44.37 -45.15 -59.24
CA MET A 1 -43.97 -43.73 -59.30
C MET A 1 -43.50 -43.31 -57.92
N ASN A 2 -42.19 -43.02 -57.79
CA ASN A 2 -41.44 -43.00 -56.59
C ASN A 2 -41.45 -41.63 -55.91
N ALA A 3 -41.93 -41.56 -54.69
CA ALA A 3 -41.79 -40.34 -53.82
C ALA A 3 -40.59 -40.56 -52.87
N ARG A 4 -39.50 -39.87 -53.16
CA ARG A 4 -38.31 -39.78 -52.29
C ARG A 4 -38.60 -38.88 -51.11
N ARG A 5 -38.61 -39.47 -49.92
CA ARG A 5 -38.61 -38.74 -48.64
C ARG A 5 -37.18 -38.28 -48.32
N VAL A 6 -36.92 -36.99 -48.33
CA VAL A 6 -35.70 -36.36 -47.85
C VAL A 6 -35.89 -36.06 -46.35
N LEU A 7 -35.17 -36.80 -45.51
CA LEU A 7 -35.08 -36.52 -44.08
C LEU A 7 -34.00 -35.45 -43.89
N ALA A 8 -34.39 -34.25 -43.54
CA ALA A 8 -33.44 -33.24 -43.07
C ALA A 8 -33.16 -33.41 -41.58
N ALA A 9 -31.96 -33.87 -41.24
CA ALA A 9 -31.48 -33.94 -39.86
C ALA A 9 -30.99 -32.55 -39.43
N LEU A 10 -31.74 -31.91 -38.57
CA LEU A 10 -31.33 -30.69 -37.85
C LEU A 10 -30.37 -31.08 -36.73
N VAL A 11 -29.07 -30.84 -36.91
CA VAL A 11 -28.09 -30.89 -35.87
C VAL A 11 -28.16 -29.61 -35.05
N ILE A 12 -28.81 -29.65 -33.88
CA ILE A 12 -28.79 -28.57 -32.91
C ILE A 12 -27.49 -28.67 -32.15
N LEU A 13 -26.53 -27.81 -32.54
CA LEU A 13 -25.28 -27.62 -31.82
C LEU A 13 -25.58 -26.83 -30.55
N GLY A 14 -25.80 -27.52 -29.41
CA GLY A 14 -26.02 -26.89 -28.13
C GLY A 14 -24.69 -26.24 -27.66
N LEU A 15 -24.62 -24.91 -27.69
CA LEU A 15 -23.56 -24.14 -27.05
C LEU A 15 -23.76 -24.28 -25.54
N VAL A 16 -23.00 -25.18 -24.89
CA VAL A 16 -22.88 -25.26 -23.45
C VAL A 16 -22.03 -24.06 -23.02
N ALA A 17 -22.66 -22.96 -22.67
CA ALA A 17 -21.98 -21.86 -21.98
C ALA A 17 -21.60 -22.39 -20.59
N ALA A 18 -20.32 -22.71 -20.40
CA ALA A 18 -19.78 -23.00 -19.08
C ALA A 18 -19.96 -21.74 -18.22
N PRO A 19 -20.55 -21.82 -17.01
CA PRO A 19 -20.58 -20.68 -16.12
C PRO A 19 -19.12 -20.31 -15.82
N ALA A 20 -18.73 -19.08 -16.18
CA ALA A 20 -17.51 -18.50 -15.69
C ALA A 20 -17.68 -18.40 -14.17
N LEU A 21 -17.08 -19.32 -13.42
CA LEU A 21 -16.95 -19.21 -11.97
C LEU A 21 -16.17 -17.92 -11.75
N ALA A 22 -16.88 -16.86 -11.35
CA ALA A 22 -16.24 -15.67 -10.83
C ALA A 22 -15.46 -16.14 -9.60
N GLN A 23 -14.15 -16.22 -9.72
CA GLN A 23 -13.26 -16.58 -8.62
C GLN A 23 -13.44 -15.48 -7.58
N GLU A 24 -13.98 -15.84 -6.43
CA GLU A 24 -14.16 -14.91 -5.32
C GLU A 24 -12.78 -14.35 -4.97
N GLU A 25 -12.66 -13.03 -5.08
CA GLU A 25 -11.40 -12.36 -4.84
C GLU A 25 -10.98 -12.52 -3.39
N SER A 26 -9.70 -12.79 -3.13
CA SER A 26 -9.21 -12.90 -1.76
C SER A 26 -9.30 -11.55 -1.04
N LYS A 27 -9.49 -11.58 0.28
CA LYS A 27 -9.53 -10.37 1.14
C LYS A 27 -8.23 -9.55 1.02
N GLU A 28 -7.12 -10.21 0.77
CA GLU A 28 -5.80 -9.60 0.60
C GLU A 28 -5.72 -8.85 -0.74
N ALA A 29 -6.30 -9.41 -1.78
CA ALA A 29 -6.39 -8.75 -3.08
C ALA A 29 -7.33 -7.53 -3.02
N GLU A 30 -8.47 -7.64 -2.36
CA GLU A 30 -9.37 -6.50 -2.12
C GLU A 30 -8.66 -5.37 -1.36
N ARG A 31 -7.95 -5.71 -0.27
CA ARG A 31 -7.20 -4.75 0.54
C ARG A 31 -6.08 -4.08 -0.25
N LEU A 32 -5.42 -4.83 -1.12
CA LEU A 32 -4.41 -4.27 -2.01
C LEU A 32 -5.01 -3.26 -3.00
N ARG A 33 -6.19 -3.54 -3.56
CA ARG A 33 -6.92 -2.56 -4.39
C ARG A 33 -7.34 -1.33 -3.62
N GLU A 34 -7.85 -1.48 -2.40
CA GLU A 34 -8.17 -0.34 -1.55
C GLU A 34 -6.94 0.54 -1.28
N SER A 35 -5.79 -0.08 -1.02
CA SER A 35 -4.52 0.65 -0.90
C SER A 35 -4.18 1.40 -2.19
N GLY A 36 -4.42 0.81 -3.35
CA GLY A 36 -4.25 1.44 -4.65
C GLY A 36 -5.18 2.64 -4.89
N ARG A 37 -6.44 2.57 -4.45
CA ARG A 37 -7.38 3.70 -4.54
C ARG A 37 -6.93 4.89 -3.70
N VAL A 38 -6.47 4.64 -2.47
CA VAL A 38 -5.92 5.70 -1.61
C VAL A 38 -4.69 6.34 -2.26
N LEU A 39 -3.80 5.53 -2.86
CA LEU A 39 -2.65 6.04 -3.63
C LEU A 39 -3.08 6.92 -4.80
N GLN A 40 -4.07 6.50 -5.56
CA GLN A 40 -4.60 7.28 -6.68
C GLN A 40 -5.10 8.64 -6.22
N GLU A 41 -5.86 8.70 -5.13
CA GLU A 41 -6.35 9.96 -4.57
C GLU A 41 -5.21 10.88 -4.11
N ILE A 42 -4.12 10.32 -3.53
CA ILE A 42 -2.94 11.09 -3.16
C ILE A 42 -2.29 11.74 -4.39
N LEU A 43 -2.11 10.95 -5.45
CA LEU A 43 -1.37 11.36 -6.64
C LEU A 43 -2.21 12.24 -7.59
N ASP A 44 -3.53 12.20 -7.49
CA ASP A 44 -4.44 13.00 -8.32
C ASP A 44 -4.81 14.35 -7.69
N ILE A 45 -4.63 14.51 -6.36
CA ILE A 45 -4.94 15.76 -5.64
C ILE A 45 -3.64 16.39 -5.10
N PRO A 46 -3.03 17.34 -5.83
CA PRO A 46 -1.71 17.89 -5.50
C PRO A 46 -1.63 18.64 -4.16
N ASP A 47 -2.76 19.07 -3.60
CA ASP A 47 -2.81 19.84 -2.34
C ASP A 47 -2.89 18.97 -1.08
N ASN A 48 -2.94 17.64 -1.22
CA ASN A 48 -3.00 16.70 -0.11
C ASN A 48 -1.59 16.40 0.45
N ILE A 49 -0.88 15.52 -0.21
CA ILE A 49 0.52 15.19 0.10
C ILE A 49 1.38 15.80 -1.01
N PRO A 50 2.40 16.59 -0.68
CA PRO A 50 3.29 17.16 -1.70
C PRO A 50 3.89 16.10 -2.62
N SER A 51 3.75 16.26 -3.93
CA SER A 51 4.22 15.26 -4.91
C SER A 51 5.74 15.05 -4.86
N ASP A 52 6.50 16.10 -4.55
CA ASP A 52 7.94 16.05 -4.37
C ASP A 52 8.39 15.13 -3.22
N LEU A 53 7.55 14.96 -2.19
CA LEU A 53 7.83 14.01 -1.11
C LEU A 53 7.59 12.56 -1.57
N VAL A 54 6.59 12.33 -2.41
CA VAL A 54 6.37 10.99 -2.99
C VAL A 54 7.48 10.64 -3.99
N ASP A 55 7.98 11.61 -4.75
CA ASP A 55 9.13 11.44 -5.65
C ASP A 55 10.42 11.07 -4.92
N ARG A 56 10.58 11.55 -3.67
CA ARG A 56 11.72 11.27 -2.80
C ARG A 56 11.55 10.01 -1.95
N ALA A 57 10.34 9.46 -1.87
CA ALA A 57 10.09 8.29 -1.04
C ALA A 57 10.72 7.03 -1.65
N GLU A 58 11.40 6.26 -0.82
CA GLU A 58 11.87 4.90 -1.11
C GLU A 58 10.70 3.92 -1.15
N CYS A 59 9.78 4.08 -0.16
CA CYS A 59 8.55 3.30 -0.08
C CYS A 59 7.36 4.18 0.31
N VAL A 60 6.18 3.75 -0.12
CA VAL A 60 4.88 4.29 0.31
C VAL A 60 4.09 3.15 0.95
N ILE A 61 3.63 3.37 2.19
CA ILE A 61 2.80 2.41 2.91
C ILE A 61 1.40 2.99 3.01
N VAL A 62 0.41 2.21 2.64
CA VAL A 62 -1.00 2.58 2.72
C VAL A 62 -1.74 1.58 3.57
N ILE A 63 -2.37 2.05 4.63
CA ILE A 63 -3.20 1.25 5.55
C ILE A 63 -4.62 1.81 5.48
N PRO A 64 -5.46 1.30 4.59
CA PRO A 64 -6.85 1.75 4.46
C PRO A 64 -7.71 1.28 5.63
N SER A 65 -8.77 2.02 5.91
CA SER A 65 -9.85 1.65 6.85
C SER A 65 -9.37 1.12 8.21
N THR A 66 -8.33 1.78 8.76
CA THR A 66 -7.83 1.42 10.10
C THR A 66 -8.91 1.67 11.14
N LYS A 67 -9.22 0.62 11.89
CA LYS A 67 -10.23 0.67 12.96
C LYS A 67 -9.61 1.07 14.28
N LYS A 68 -10.25 2.03 14.95
CA LYS A 68 -9.88 2.48 16.29
C LYS A 68 -10.92 2.00 17.29
N PHE A 69 -10.47 1.37 18.35
CA PHE A 69 -11.31 0.93 19.45
C PHE A 69 -10.78 1.54 20.73
N ALA A 70 -11.62 2.30 21.47
CA ALA A 70 -11.23 2.84 22.75
C ALA A 70 -12.42 2.91 23.71
N ILE A 71 -12.32 2.19 24.83
CA ILE A 71 -13.10 2.42 26.06
C ILE A 71 -12.06 2.48 27.19
N GLY A 72 -11.53 3.69 27.47
CA GLY A 72 -10.47 3.91 28.45
C GLY A 72 -9.07 3.71 27.88
N ILE A 73 -8.62 2.48 27.69
CA ILE A 73 -7.41 2.10 26.94
C ILE A 73 -7.87 1.53 25.61
N GLY A 74 -7.41 2.11 24.51
CA GLY A 74 -7.80 1.70 23.17
C GLY A 74 -6.61 1.24 22.34
N GLY A 75 -6.93 0.50 21.29
CA GLY A 75 -5.98 0.11 20.26
C GLY A 75 -6.44 0.56 18.87
N SER A 76 -5.51 0.73 17.97
CA SER A 76 -5.78 0.84 16.54
C SER A 76 -5.14 -0.34 15.84
N TYR A 77 -5.86 -0.90 14.88
CA TYR A 77 -5.37 -1.98 14.04
C TYR A 77 -5.81 -1.75 12.60
N GLY A 78 -4.86 -1.81 11.69
CA GLY A 78 -5.10 -1.71 10.27
C GLY A 78 -4.17 -2.62 9.50
N ARG A 79 -4.62 -3.08 8.33
CA ARG A 79 -3.83 -3.87 7.38
C ARG A 79 -3.85 -3.18 6.03
N GLY A 80 -2.75 -3.26 5.30
CA GLY A 80 -2.62 -2.63 4.00
C GLY A 80 -1.38 -3.09 3.26
N ALA A 81 -0.82 -2.26 2.41
CA ALA A 81 0.29 -2.62 1.56
C ALA A 81 1.42 -1.59 1.62
N ILE A 82 2.65 -2.08 1.45
CA ILE A 82 3.83 -1.28 1.16
C ILE A 82 4.18 -1.45 -0.31
N PHE A 83 4.49 -0.33 -0.95
CA PHE A 83 5.03 -0.24 -2.30
C PHE A 83 6.42 0.37 -2.19
N CYS A 84 7.44 -0.31 -2.68
CA CYS A 84 8.82 0.22 -2.67
C CYS A 84 9.38 0.28 -4.08
N ARG A 85 10.38 1.12 -4.25
CA ARG A 85 11.24 1.06 -5.44
C ARG A 85 12.12 -0.17 -5.35
N GLY A 86 12.35 -0.84 -6.48
CA GLY A 86 13.14 -2.05 -6.55
C GLY A 86 14.65 -1.79 -6.51
N GLY A 87 15.41 -2.87 -6.28
CA GLY A 87 16.87 -2.86 -6.21
C GLY A 87 17.41 -2.55 -4.82
N GLU A 88 18.68 -2.86 -4.59
CA GLU A 88 19.31 -2.72 -3.26
C GLU A 88 19.30 -1.30 -2.72
N GLN A 89 19.38 -0.30 -3.61
CA GLN A 89 19.41 1.12 -3.26
C GLN A 89 18.10 1.83 -3.57
N PHE A 90 17.01 1.11 -3.78
CA PHE A 90 15.68 1.66 -4.12
C PHE A 90 15.71 2.62 -5.32
N THR A 91 16.62 2.43 -6.27
CA THR A 91 16.76 3.27 -7.47
C THR A 91 16.00 2.75 -8.68
N GLY A 92 15.42 1.55 -8.57
CA GLY A 92 14.64 0.92 -9.61
C GLY A 92 13.20 1.45 -9.72
N PRO A 93 12.42 0.87 -10.64
CA PRO A 93 10.98 1.15 -10.72
C PRO A 93 10.25 0.63 -9.48
N TRP A 94 9.02 1.10 -9.26
CA TRP A 94 8.14 0.57 -8.23
C TRP A 94 7.85 -0.92 -8.48
N SER A 95 8.03 -1.71 -7.45
CA SER A 95 8.02 -3.17 -7.49
C SER A 95 6.69 -3.79 -7.04
N ALA A 96 6.65 -5.11 -6.92
CA ALA A 96 5.52 -5.84 -6.37
C ALA A 96 5.26 -5.42 -4.90
N PRO A 97 4.00 -5.15 -4.49
CA PRO A 97 3.68 -4.72 -3.14
C PRO A 97 3.71 -5.87 -2.13
N ALA A 98 4.10 -5.59 -0.89
CA ALA A 98 3.97 -6.54 0.22
C ALA A 98 2.90 -6.09 1.22
N MET A 99 2.27 -7.05 1.90
CA MET A 99 1.23 -6.79 2.88
C MET A 99 1.85 -6.47 4.25
N PHE A 100 1.27 -5.46 4.91
CA PHE A 100 1.70 -4.94 6.20
C PHE A 100 0.53 -4.72 7.15
N ALA A 101 0.82 -4.74 8.45
CA ALA A 101 -0.11 -4.37 9.50
C ALA A 101 0.46 -3.24 10.36
N LEU A 102 -0.40 -2.31 10.75
CA LEU A 102 -0.12 -1.23 11.69
C LEU A 102 -0.91 -1.48 12.98
N GLU A 103 -0.20 -1.50 14.10
CA GLU A 103 -0.75 -1.71 15.43
C GLU A 103 -0.38 -0.50 16.30
N GLY A 104 -1.37 0.12 16.93
CA GLY A 104 -1.14 1.27 17.81
C GLY A 104 -1.89 1.12 19.12
N ALA A 105 -1.29 1.61 20.20
CA ALA A 105 -1.98 1.80 21.48
C ALA A 105 -2.44 3.27 21.57
N ASN A 106 -3.72 3.48 21.79
CA ASN A 106 -4.29 4.80 21.97
C ASN A 106 -4.85 4.94 23.40
N ILE A 107 -4.47 6.01 24.08
CA ILE A 107 -5.09 6.37 25.36
C ILE A 107 -6.13 7.46 25.05
N GLY A 108 -7.39 7.19 25.30
CA GLY A 108 -8.46 8.16 25.07
C GLY A 108 -9.85 7.53 25.02
N ILE A 109 -10.85 8.34 25.32
CA ILE A 109 -12.25 7.97 25.20
C ILE A 109 -12.70 8.32 23.78
N GLN A 110 -12.72 7.36 22.87
CA GLN A 110 -13.41 7.50 21.58
C GLN A 110 -14.56 6.50 21.55
N LEU A 111 -15.75 6.99 21.75
CA LEU A 111 -16.99 6.25 21.54
C LEU A 111 -17.30 6.24 20.04
N GLY A 112 -17.15 5.09 19.40
CA GLY A 112 -17.49 4.90 17.99
C GLY A 112 -16.34 4.35 17.16
N GLY A 113 -16.62 3.44 16.23
CA GLY A 113 -15.68 2.96 15.22
C GLY A 113 -15.43 4.02 14.16
N GLN A 114 -14.36 4.77 14.27
CA GLN A 114 -13.92 5.67 13.20
C GLN A 114 -12.92 4.93 12.32
N GLU A 115 -13.20 4.86 11.03
CA GLU A 115 -12.26 4.38 10.04
C GLU A 115 -11.39 5.53 9.55
N THR A 116 -10.10 5.29 9.50
CA THR A 116 -9.11 6.28 9.07
C THR A 116 -8.09 5.58 8.18
N ASP A 117 -7.79 6.17 7.03
CA ASP A 117 -6.68 5.70 6.22
C ASP A 117 -5.39 6.35 6.70
N TYR A 118 -4.33 5.56 6.77
CA TYR A 118 -3.00 6.06 7.04
C TYR A 118 -2.11 5.89 5.83
N VAL A 119 -1.26 6.89 5.61
CA VAL A 119 -0.23 6.88 4.57
C VAL A 119 1.09 7.24 5.22
N LEU A 120 2.10 6.42 4.99
CA LEU A 120 3.44 6.63 5.49
C LEU A 120 4.40 6.68 4.30
N LEU A 121 5.17 7.76 4.21
CA LEU A 121 6.24 7.90 3.23
C LEU A 121 7.56 7.56 3.93
N VAL A 122 8.28 6.57 3.43
CA VAL A 122 9.61 6.20 3.90
C VAL A 122 10.64 6.97 3.07
N MET A 123 11.33 7.90 3.70
CA MET A 123 12.03 8.99 3.03
C MET A 123 13.49 8.72 2.72
N ASN A 124 14.08 7.66 3.29
CA ASN A 124 15.49 7.34 3.10
C ASN A 124 15.76 5.84 3.24
N HIS A 125 16.94 5.45 2.82
CA HIS A 125 17.40 4.05 2.82
C HIS A 125 17.33 3.41 4.21
N LYS A 126 17.78 4.13 5.25
CA LYS A 126 17.77 3.62 6.63
C LYS A 126 16.35 3.31 7.11
N GLY A 127 15.39 4.21 6.84
CA GLY A 127 13.97 3.98 7.13
C GLY A 127 13.41 2.78 6.36
N ALA A 128 13.77 2.62 5.08
CA ALA A 128 13.33 1.49 4.26
C ALA A 128 13.90 0.16 4.79
N GLU A 129 15.19 0.12 5.15
CA GLU A 129 15.79 -1.07 5.75
C GLU A 129 15.14 -1.43 7.09
N SER A 130 14.84 -0.43 7.93
CA SER A 130 14.13 -0.63 9.20
C SER A 130 12.74 -1.21 8.99
N VAL A 131 11.96 -0.63 8.05
CA VAL A 131 10.59 -1.07 7.73
C VAL A 131 10.58 -2.47 7.11
N LEU A 132 11.55 -2.80 6.28
CA LEU A 132 11.68 -4.13 5.68
C LEU A 132 12.26 -5.18 6.64
N GLY A 133 12.57 -4.82 7.88
CA GLY A 133 12.74 -5.74 8.98
C GLY A 133 11.43 -6.43 9.37
N SER A 134 11.45 -7.33 10.34
CA SER A 134 10.24 -8.08 10.73
C SER A 134 9.20 -7.21 11.43
N LYS A 135 9.65 -6.21 12.18
CA LYS A 135 8.83 -5.33 13.02
C LYS A 135 9.59 -4.03 13.31
N VAL A 136 8.92 -2.88 13.22
CA VAL A 136 9.49 -1.57 13.52
C VAL A 136 8.52 -0.76 14.39
N LYS A 137 9.04 -0.16 15.45
CA LYS A 137 8.32 0.78 16.30
C LYS A 137 8.55 2.20 15.77
N ILE A 138 7.48 2.83 15.34
CA ILE A 138 7.48 4.19 14.79
C ILE A 138 7.84 5.17 15.91
N GLY A 139 8.84 6.04 15.67
CA GLY A 139 9.37 6.98 16.67
C GLY A 139 10.39 6.38 17.63
N GLY A 140 10.59 5.05 17.61
CA GLY A 140 11.58 4.33 18.40
C GLY A 140 12.69 3.76 17.53
N ASP A 141 12.36 2.76 16.71
CA ASP A 141 13.31 2.08 15.83
C ASP A 141 13.56 2.87 14.52
N ALA A 142 12.55 3.60 14.06
CA ALA A 142 12.65 4.53 12.94
C ALA A 142 12.07 5.89 13.35
N SER A 143 12.82 6.97 13.09
CA SER A 143 12.36 8.32 13.38
C SER A 143 11.16 8.68 12.49
N ALA A 144 10.15 9.35 13.07
CA ALA A 144 8.96 9.71 12.35
C ALA A 144 8.53 11.15 12.66
N ALA A 145 7.90 11.78 11.68
CA ALA A 145 7.29 13.08 11.85
C ALA A 145 5.93 13.13 11.16
N ALA A 146 5.06 14.02 11.64
CA ALA A 146 3.84 14.39 10.94
C ALA A 146 4.20 15.03 9.59
N GLY A 147 3.66 14.51 8.50
CA GLY A 147 3.95 15.02 7.16
C GLY A 147 3.40 16.43 6.96
N PRO A 148 4.08 17.30 6.20
CA PRO A 148 3.62 18.64 5.89
C PRO A 148 2.42 18.61 4.93
N LYS A 149 1.57 19.63 5.01
CA LYS A 149 0.42 19.81 4.11
C LYS A 149 0.63 21.00 3.19
N GLY A 150 0.26 20.85 1.90
CA GLY A 150 0.35 21.92 0.91
C GLY A 150 1.71 22.09 0.24
N ARG A 151 1.73 22.86 -0.84
CA ARG A 151 2.79 22.84 -1.84
C ARG A 151 4.14 23.44 -1.46
N THR A 152 4.29 24.26 -0.44
CA THR A 152 5.46 25.14 -0.46
C THR A 152 6.19 25.45 0.85
N ALA A 153 5.60 25.42 2.00
CA ALA A 153 6.28 26.03 3.15
C ALA A 153 6.78 25.07 4.23
N ALA A 154 6.15 23.94 4.40
CA ALA A 154 6.42 23.05 5.52
C ALA A 154 7.35 21.87 5.18
N ALA A 155 7.55 21.58 3.91
CA ALA A 155 8.44 20.50 3.46
C ALA A 155 9.94 20.75 3.75
N GLN A 156 10.29 21.98 4.13
CA GLN A 156 11.68 22.40 4.37
C GLN A 156 12.05 22.56 5.85
N THR A 157 11.22 22.12 6.79
CA THR A 157 11.63 22.12 8.19
C THR A 157 12.66 21.02 8.44
N ASP A 158 13.66 21.31 9.29
CA ASP A 158 14.72 20.34 9.63
C ASP A 158 14.17 19.00 10.14
N ILE A 159 13.02 19.02 10.82
CA ILE A 159 12.35 17.82 11.33
C ILE A 159 11.85 16.93 10.20
N VAL A 160 11.20 17.51 9.19
CA VAL A 160 10.69 16.80 8.03
C VAL A 160 11.83 16.23 7.17
N MET A 161 12.89 17.03 6.98
CA MET A 161 14.05 16.62 6.19
C MET A 161 14.86 15.50 6.84
N LYS A 162 14.82 15.37 8.17
CA LYS A 162 15.56 14.35 8.94
C LYS A 162 14.72 13.13 9.29
N ALA A 163 13.41 13.19 9.13
CA ALA A 163 12.53 12.06 9.46
C ALA A 163 12.74 10.90 8.47
N GLU A 164 12.85 9.70 9.00
CA GLU A 164 12.89 8.48 8.20
C GLU A 164 11.51 8.12 7.65
N ILE A 165 10.45 8.47 8.40
CA ILE A 165 9.06 8.22 8.03
C ILE A 165 8.23 9.48 8.19
N LEU A 166 7.54 9.91 7.14
CA LEU A 166 6.51 10.94 7.22
C LEU A 166 5.13 10.30 7.27
N THR A 167 4.30 10.72 8.21
CA THR A 167 3.02 10.08 8.50
C THR A 167 1.85 11.00 8.25
N TYR A 168 0.82 10.45 7.60
CA TYR A 168 -0.41 11.14 7.25
C TYR A 168 -1.63 10.30 7.63
N SER A 169 -2.73 10.96 7.91
CA SER A 169 -4.06 10.36 8.00
C SER A 169 -5.02 11.00 7.02
N ARG A 170 -5.96 10.21 6.52
CA ARG A 170 -7.08 10.70 5.72
C ARG A 170 -8.39 10.50 6.49
N ALA A 171 -9.11 11.59 6.66
CA ALA A 171 -10.45 11.56 7.20
C ALA A 171 -11.35 12.45 6.33
N ARG A 172 -12.52 11.94 5.93
CA ARG A 172 -13.50 12.67 5.08
C ARG A 172 -12.89 13.25 3.79
N GLY A 173 -11.97 12.49 3.14
CA GLY A 173 -11.34 12.89 1.87
C GLY A 173 -10.20 13.91 1.98
N LEU A 174 -9.82 14.33 3.20
CA LEU A 174 -8.72 15.27 3.42
C LEU A 174 -7.55 14.56 4.12
N PHE A 175 -6.34 14.76 3.60
CA PHE A 175 -5.11 14.32 4.24
C PHE A 175 -4.58 15.38 5.20
N ALA A 176 -4.05 14.93 6.33
CA ALA A 176 -3.34 15.76 7.30
C ALA A 176 -2.18 14.97 7.90
N GLY A 177 -1.07 15.65 8.18
CA GLY A 177 0.03 15.07 8.95
C GLY A 177 -0.44 14.70 10.36
N ILE A 178 -0.01 13.52 10.84
CA ILE A 178 -0.39 12.99 12.14
C ILE A 178 0.82 12.30 12.77
N SER A 179 0.93 12.31 14.10
CA SER A 179 1.91 11.47 14.78
C SER A 179 1.38 10.05 14.96
N LEU A 180 2.18 9.08 14.52
CA LEU A 180 1.97 7.64 14.77
C LEU A 180 3.03 7.06 15.71
N GLU A 181 3.73 7.92 16.46
CA GLU A 181 4.72 7.50 17.43
C GLU A 181 4.16 6.48 18.43
N GLY A 182 4.96 5.47 18.72
CA GLY A 182 4.56 4.37 19.58
C GLY A 182 3.77 3.26 18.88
N SER A 183 3.28 3.50 17.66
CA SER A 183 2.68 2.45 16.84
C SER A 183 3.75 1.51 16.30
N THR A 184 3.34 0.29 16.01
CA THR A 184 4.19 -0.75 15.45
C THR A 184 3.73 -1.09 14.05
N LEU A 185 4.67 -1.06 13.11
CA LEU A 185 4.49 -1.54 11.75
C LEU A 185 5.17 -2.90 11.62
N ARG A 186 4.50 -3.88 11.05
CA ARG A 186 5.06 -5.22 10.84
C ARG A 186 4.63 -5.81 9.51
N GLN A 187 5.45 -6.72 9.00
CA GLN A 187 5.09 -7.54 7.85
C GLN A 187 3.89 -8.42 8.19
N ASP A 188 2.99 -8.58 7.24
CA ASP A 188 1.86 -9.51 7.33
C ASP A 188 2.15 -10.76 6.49
N ASN A 189 2.98 -11.64 7.06
CA ASN A 189 3.50 -12.80 6.34
C ASN A 189 2.38 -13.72 5.86
N GLY A 190 1.32 -13.92 6.66
CA GLY A 190 0.19 -14.74 6.24
C GLY A 190 -0.56 -14.15 5.04
N ALA A 191 -0.72 -12.82 5.01
CA ALA A 191 -1.31 -12.14 3.86
C ALA A 191 -0.39 -12.17 2.63
N ASN A 192 0.92 -12.08 2.82
CA ASN A 192 1.89 -12.23 1.73
C ASN A 192 1.84 -13.64 1.15
N GLU A 193 1.80 -14.66 2.00
CA GLU A 193 1.68 -16.06 1.56
C GLU A 193 0.38 -16.31 0.79
N GLU A 194 -0.75 -15.80 1.29
CA GLU A 194 -2.04 -15.91 0.60
C GLU A 194 -2.04 -15.20 -0.76
N LEU A 195 -1.43 -14.00 -0.83
CA LEU A 195 -1.39 -13.20 -2.06
C LEU A 195 -0.46 -13.81 -3.13
N TYR A 196 0.68 -14.39 -2.72
CA TYR A 196 1.73 -14.89 -3.62
C TYR A 196 1.79 -16.41 -3.74
N GLY A 197 0.99 -17.15 -2.98
CA GLY A 197 0.95 -18.61 -2.98
C GLY A 197 2.20 -19.30 -2.43
N ARG A 198 3.08 -18.55 -1.75
CA ARG A 198 4.30 -19.05 -1.10
C ARG A 198 4.78 -18.12 0.00
N GLU A 199 5.51 -18.66 0.96
CA GLU A 199 6.13 -17.89 2.03
C GLU A 199 7.25 -16.99 1.48
N LEU A 200 7.12 -15.68 1.71
CA LEU A 200 8.06 -14.66 1.28
C LEU A 200 8.11 -13.53 2.31
N THR A 201 9.30 -13.02 2.56
CA THR A 201 9.50 -11.79 3.32
C THR A 201 9.15 -10.56 2.47
N ALA A 202 8.80 -9.45 3.11
CA ALA A 202 8.55 -8.21 2.38
C ALA A 202 9.79 -7.77 1.57
N ARG A 203 11.01 -7.97 2.08
CA ARG A 203 12.25 -7.68 1.36
C ARG A 203 12.36 -8.47 0.06
N GLU A 204 12.08 -9.74 0.09
CA GLU A 204 12.10 -10.61 -1.09
C GLU A 204 11.06 -10.19 -2.13
N ILE A 205 9.91 -9.69 -1.68
CA ILE A 205 8.86 -9.20 -2.57
C ILE A 205 9.25 -7.86 -3.19
N VAL A 206 9.50 -6.83 -2.35
CA VAL A 206 9.58 -5.45 -2.83
C VAL A 206 10.97 -5.05 -3.34
N ARG A 207 12.05 -5.61 -2.78
CA ARG A 207 13.43 -5.24 -3.13
C ARG A 207 14.06 -6.22 -4.10
N ASP A 208 13.99 -7.50 -3.78
CA ASP A 208 14.69 -8.53 -4.53
C ASP A 208 13.93 -8.96 -5.80
N GLY A 209 12.68 -8.52 -5.95
CA GLY A 209 11.88 -8.75 -7.17
C GLY A 209 11.57 -10.23 -7.43
N LYS A 210 11.44 -11.05 -6.38
CA LYS A 210 11.23 -12.49 -6.51
C LYS A 210 9.84 -12.90 -7.01
N VAL A 211 8.94 -11.94 -7.15
CA VAL A 211 7.55 -12.17 -7.60
C VAL A 211 7.10 -11.10 -8.58
N ALA A 212 6.17 -11.47 -9.45
CA ALA A 212 5.48 -10.53 -10.31
C ALA A 212 4.44 -9.73 -9.51
N VAL A 213 4.10 -8.53 -10.01
CA VAL A 213 3.01 -7.73 -9.45
C VAL A 213 1.70 -8.49 -9.61
N PRO A 214 0.95 -8.76 -8.52
CA PRO A 214 -0.34 -9.45 -8.59
C PRO A 214 -1.38 -8.56 -9.30
N ASN A 215 -2.40 -9.18 -9.92
CA ASN A 215 -3.43 -8.44 -10.67
C ASN A 215 -4.05 -7.29 -9.85
N ALA A 216 -4.32 -7.52 -8.56
CA ALA A 216 -4.87 -6.51 -7.67
C ALA A 216 -3.96 -5.30 -7.43
N GLY A 217 -2.65 -5.43 -7.65
CA GLY A 217 -1.65 -4.37 -7.46
C GLY A 217 -1.21 -3.68 -8.75
N GLN A 218 -1.54 -4.23 -9.92
CA GLN A 218 -1.00 -3.74 -11.21
C GLN A 218 -1.32 -2.27 -11.46
N GLU A 219 -2.55 -1.85 -11.19
CA GLU A 219 -2.99 -0.47 -11.41
C GLU A 219 -2.24 0.52 -10.52
N ALA A 220 -2.08 0.19 -9.23
CA ALA A 220 -1.35 1.02 -8.28
C ALA A 220 0.14 1.15 -8.63
N VAL A 221 0.79 0.04 -8.97
CA VAL A 221 2.21 0.04 -9.37
C VAL A 221 2.41 0.78 -10.69
N ALA A 222 1.51 0.57 -11.67
CA ALA A 222 1.56 1.31 -12.93
C ALA A 222 1.35 2.82 -12.74
N LEU A 223 0.46 3.22 -11.83
CA LEU A 223 0.22 4.61 -11.47
C LEU A 223 1.47 5.24 -10.85
N LEU A 224 2.08 4.59 -9.86
CA LEU A 224 3.33 5.03 -9.23
C LEU A 224 4.45 5.18 -10.27
N ASN A 225 4.64 4.19 -11.14
CA ASN A 225 5.66 4.25 -12.19
C ASN A 225 5.42 5.37 -13.21
N ARG A 226 4.15 5.75 -13.47
CA ARG A 226 3.84 6.88 -14.37
C ARG A 226 4.03 8.23 -13.70
N LYS A 227 3.58 8.37 -12.45
CA LYS A 227 3.54 9.67 -11.75
C LYS A 227 4.88 10.01 -11.08
N THR A 228 5.58 9.01 -10.57
CA THR A 228 6.83 9.14 -9.81
C THR A 228 7.89 8.16 -10.33
N PRO A 229 8.32 8.28 -11.61
CA PRO A 229 9.16 7.29 -12.27
C PRO A 229 10.61 7.22 -11.75
N ARG A 230 11.07 8.27 -11.06
CA ARG A 230 12.44 8.37 -10.56
C ARG A 230 12.46 8.54 -9.07
N ASN A 231 13.45 7.94 -8.42
CA ASN A 231 13.75 8.25 -7.03
C ASN A 231 14.55 9.57 -6.98
N LEU A 232 13.99 10.57 -6.30
CA LEU A 232 14.64 11.86 -6.05
C LEU A 232 15.08 12.01 -4.59
N SER A 233 15.20 10.89 -3.85
CA SER A 233 15.77 10.90 -2.51
C SER A 233 17.21 11.43 -2.51
N ASP A 234 17.66 11.89 -1.34
CA ASP A 234 19.02 12.38 -1.20
C ASP A 234 20.02 11.22 -1.32
N PRO A 235 20.94 11.21 -2.29
CA PRO A 235 21.96 10.17 -2.44
C PRO A 235 22.85 10.02 -1.19
N SER A 236 22.97 11.06 -0.35
CA SER A 236 23.71 10.97 0.92
C SER A 236 23.01 10.12 1.97
N SER A 237 21.73 9.81 1.79
CA SER A 237 20.97 8.92 2.69
C SER A 237 21.36 7.45 2.56
N ILE A 238 22.16 7.11 1.57
CA ILE A 238 22.63 5.75 1.26
C ILE A 238 23.92 5.40 2.02
N GLN A 239 24.57 6.38 2.67
CA GLN A 239 25.83 6.20 3.40
C GLN A 239 25.66 5.83 4.86
#